data_28848232582b1b558f29f14701b1084c
#
_entry.id   28848232582b1b558f29f14701b1084c
#
_cell.length_a   1.000
_cell.length_b   1.000
_cell.length_c   1.000
_cell.angle_alpha   90.00
_cell.angle_beta   90.00
_cell.angle_gamma   90.00
#
_symmetry.space_group_name_H-M   'P 1'
#
loop_
_entity.id
_entity.type
_entity.pdbx_description
1 polymer ?
#
loop_
_entity_poly.entity_id
_entity_poly.type
_entity_poly.pdbx_seq_one_letter_code
_entity_poly.pdbx_strand_id
1 'polypeptide(L)'
;MIQYASRAQLKEKARDQMAGHYGNAILLSICRSLIVFSLTFAVSMTFTMILTVRTIMGGSAETSLTEYLLLTATTTLLSIFAGVFQTGITLFYLNTACNRPAVTANLFYGFKYLFKKSLGISAVLILLNTACTLPFDICYFLLRSGKGFDTITMAILCIVLMIIGMCIYIPLSLGLSQAYYLLLDFPQYNAMELMKLSFRIMKGHKWELFCLQMSFLPLGFLCLLSFGIGSLWLVPYMNMTQTLYFLDLMQNEHQ
;
A
#
# COMPACT_ATOMS: atom_id res chain seq x y z
N MET A 1 -2.68 -16.58 -30.57
CA MET A 1 -2.97 -15.27 -29.94
C MET A 1 -3.07 -15.46 -28.45
N ILE A 2 -2.19 -14.81 -27.69
CA ILE A 2 -2.25 -14.82 -26.23
C ILE A 2 -3.50 -14.06 -25.82
N GLN A 3 -4.45 -14.72 -25.16
CA GLN A 3 -5.71 -14.11 -24.78
C GLN A 3 -5.73 -13.91 -23.26
N TYR A 4 -5.46 -12.67 -22.82
CA TYR A 4 -5.60 -12.28 -21.43
C TYR A 4 -7.07 -12.24 -21.02
N ALA A 5 -7.34 -12.61 -19.77
CA ALA A 5 -8.70 -12.57 -19.23
C ALA A 5 -9.23 -11.13 -19.17
N SER A 6 -10.48 -10.93 -19.59
CA SER A 6 -11.10 -9.61 -19.52
C SER A 6 -11.29 -9.17 -18.05
N ARG A 7 -11.31 -7.83 -17.82
CA ARG A 7 -11.55 -7.27 -16.48
C ARG A 7 -12.84 -7.79 -15.83
N ALA A 8 -13.88 -8.01 -16.62
CA ALA A 8 -15.14 -8.56 -16.15
C ALA A 8 -14.98 -10.02 -15.67
N GLN A 9 -14.31 -10.87 -16.45
CA GLN A 9 -14.03 -12.25 -16.10
C GLN A 9 -13.15 -12.37 -14.83
N LEU A 10 -12.12 -11.53 -14.69
CA LEU A 10 -11.28 -11.51 -13.48
C LEU A 10 -12.10 -11.15 -12.23
N LYS A 11 -13.00 -10.17 -12.35
CA LYS A 11 -13.89 -9.75 -11.27
C LYS A 11 -14.91 -10.83 -10.90
N GLU A 12 -15.51 -11.46 -11.89
CA GLU A 12 -16.46 -12.56 -11.68
C GLU A 12 -15.79 -13.74 -10.98
N LYS A 13 -14.66 -14.19 -11.51
CA LYS A 13 -13.85 -15.26 -10.91
C LYS A 13 -13.39 -14.93 -9.49
N ALA A 14 -13.01 -13.66 -9.23
CA ALA A 14 -12.64 -13.21 -7.89
C ALA A 14 -13.80 -13.31 -6.91
N ARG A 15 -15.01 -12.94 -7.32
CA ARG A 15 -16.21 -13.04 -6.48
C ARG A 15 -16.54 -14.51 -6.17
N ASP A 16 -16.45 -15.38 -7.16
CA ASP A 16 -16.77 -16.80 -7.00
C ASP A 16 -15.75 -17.50 -6.09
N GLN A 17 -14.46 -17.23 -6.24
CA GLN A 17 -13.41 -17.81 -5.40
C GLN A 17 -13.41 -17.24 -3.97
N MET A 18 -13.91 -16.02 -3.78
CA MET A 18 -14.08 -15.46 -2.45
C MET A 18 -15.34 -15.98 -1.73
N ALA A 19 -16.26 -16.62 -2.44
CA ALA A 19 -17.44 -17.24 -1.82
C ALA A 19 -17.00 -18.28 -0.78
N GLY A 20 -17.44 -18.10 0.48
CA GLY A 20 -17.01 -18.92 1.62
C GLY A 20 -15.71 -18.49 2.32
N HIS A 21 -14.89 -17.63 1.71
CA HIS A 21 -13.60 -17.20 2.27
C HIS A 21 -13.60 -15.75 2.79
N TYR A 22 -14.69 -14.98 2.59
CA TYR A 22 -14.78 -13.58 3.02
C TYR A 22 -14.53 -13.40 4.51
N GLY A 23 -15.05 -14.29 5.37
CA GLY A 23 -14.88 -14.19 6.83
C GLY A 23 -13.39 -14.16 7.23
N ASN A 24 -12.61 -15.11 6.73
CA ASN A 24 -11.17 -15.18 6.99
C ASN A 24 -10.39 -13.99 6.37
N ALA A 25 -10.78 -13.54 5.20
CA ALA A 25 -10.17 -12.39 4.54
C ALA A 25 -10.45 -11.07 5.26
N ILE A 26 -11.68 -10.88 5.76
CA ILE A 26 -12.06 -9.73 6.58
C ILE A 26 -11.30 -9.76 7.91
N LEU A 27 -11.25 -10.92 8.57
CA LEU A 27 -10.49 -11.09 9.82
C LEU A 27 -9.00 -10.76 9.62
N LEU A 28 -8.39 -11.25 8.55
CA LEU A 28 -7.00 -10.94 8.17
C LEU A 28 -6.79 -9.43 8.02
N SER A 29 -7.69 -8.76 7.31
CA SER A 29 -7.64 -7.32 7.07
C SER A 29 -7.81 -6.52 8.36
N ILE A 30 -8.73 -6.92 9.23
CA ILE A 30 -8.96 -6.30 10.54
C ILE A 30 -7.73 -6.50 11.44
N CYS A 31 -7.20 -7.71 11.55
CA CYS A 31 -5.99 -7.98 12.35
C CYS A 31 -4.81 -7.10 11.92
N ARG A 32 -4.52 -7.03 10.62
CA ARG A 32 -3.49 -6.13 10.09
C ARG A 32 -3.77 -4.67 10.45
N SER A 33 -5.00 -4.21 10.19
CA SER A 33 -5.37 -2.81 10.42
C SER A 33 -5.26 -2.43 11.90
N LEU A 34 -5.67 -3.31 12.82
CA LEU A 34 -5.55 -3.08 14.26
C LEU A 34 -4.09 -2.99 14.71
N ILE A 35 -3.22 -3.88 14.21
CA ILE A 35 -1.79 -3.86 14.54
C ILE A 35 -1.16 -2.55 14.05
N VAL A 36 -1.38 -2.20 12.77
CA VAL A 36 -0.78 -0.98 12.19
C VAL A 36 -1.35 0.27 12.86
N PHE A 37 -2.67 0.31 13.11
CA PHE A 37 -3.32 1.43 13.79
C PHE A 37 -2.78 1.61 15.21
N SER A 38 -2.67 0.55 16.02
CA SER A 38 -2.16 0.65 17.39
C SER A 38 -0.72 1.18 17.43
N LEU A 39 0.13 0.73 16.51
CA LEU A 39 1.51 1.19 16.42
C LEU A 39 1.60 2.66 15.98
N THR A 40 0.86 3.06 14.95
CA THR A 40 0.84 4.46 14.47
C THR A 40 0.22 5.39 15.51
N PHE A 41 -0.83 4.95 16.19
CA PHE A 41 -1.47 5.69 17.27
C PHE A 41 -0.52 5.91 18.45
N ALA A 42 0.24 4.89 18.86
CA ALA A 42 1.22 5.01 19.93
C ALA A 42 2.31 6.05 19.58
N VAL A 43 2.83 6.04 18.35
CA VAL A 43 3.83 7.03 17.89
C VAL A 43 3.22 8.44 17.89
N SER A 44 2.01 8.61 17.35
CA SER A 44 1.32 9.90 17.34
C SER A 44 1.05 10.44 18.74
N MET A 45 0.58 9.60 19.66
CA MET A 45 0.32 9.98 21.05
C MET A 45 1.59 10.39 21.78
N THR A 46 2.68 9.64 21.61
CA THR A 46 3.99 9.97 22.19
C THR A 46 4.48 11.33 21.69
N PHE A 47 4.39 11.57 20.39
CA PHE A 47 4.79 12.86 19.80
C PHE A 47 3.94 14.00 20.31
N THR A 48 2.60 13.85 20.34
CA THR A 48 1.68 14.86 20.88
C THR A 48 1.97 15.16 22.35
N MET A 49 2.25 14.13 23.15
CA MET A 49 2.58 14.26 24.57
C MET A 49 3.86 15.08 24.76
N ILE A 50 4.91 14.84 23.97
CA ILE A 50 6.16 15.60 24.01
C ILE A 50 5.90 17.07 23.71
N LEU A 51 5.11 17.37 22.66
CA LEU A 51 4.75 18.77 22.31
C LEU A 51 3.96 19.45 23.43
N THR A 52 3.00 18.74 24.03
CA THR A 52 2.17 19.28 25.12
C THR A 52 3.01 19.61 26.34
N VAL A 53 3.91 18.70 26.76
CA VAL A 53 4.82 18.93 27.89
C VAL A 53 5.72 20.14 27.61
N ARG A 54 6.27 20.25 26.40
CA ARG A 54 7.08 21.41 26.01
C ARG A 54 6.30 22.72 26.11
N THR A 55 5.05 22.75 25.67
CA THR A 55 4.19 23.92 25.74
C THR A 55 3.89 24.31 27.18
N ILE A 56 3.62 23.34 28.07
CA ILE A 56 3.41 23.57 29.51
C ILE A 56 4.66 24.14 30.16
N MET A 57 5.86 23.74 29.73
CA MET A 57 7.14 24.23 30.23
C MET A 57 7.55 25.60 29.65
N GLY A 58 6.66 26.31 28.96
CA GLY A 58 6.87 27.64 28.38
C GLY A 58 7.56 27.65 27.02
N GLY A 59 7.68 26.50 26.37
CA GLY A 59 8.16 26.39 24.99
C GLY A 59 7.10 26.80 23.97
N SER A 60 7.52 27.01 22.70
CA SER A 60 6.59 27.28 21.60
C SER A 60 5.68 26.08 21.31
N ALA A 61 4.41 26.33 21.03
CA ALA A 61 3.45 25.31 20.57
C ALA A 61 3.68 24.90 19.10
N GLU A 62 4.48 25.68 18.37
CA GLU A 62 4.77 25.42 16.96
C GLU A 62 5.75 24.25 16.82
N THR A 63 5.43 23.32 15.94
CA THR A 63 6.35 22.24 15.55
C THR A 63 7.47 22.82 14.68
N SER A 64 8.71 22.49 15.01
CA SER A 64 9.84 22.83 14.15
C SER A 64 9.90 21.92 12.92
N LEU A 65 10.57 22.36 11.85
CA LEU A 65 10.78 21.53 10.67
C LEU A 65 11.50 20.22 11.02
N THR A 66 12.46 20.28 11.95
CA THR A 66 13.20 19.10 12.40
C THR A 66 12.30 18.08 13.11
N GLU A 67 11.37 18.53 13.95
CA GLU A 67 10.39 17.67 14.64
C GLU A 67 9.42 17.05 13.65
N TYR A 68 8.96 17.80 12.65
CA TYR A 68 8.11 17.31 11.59
C TYR A 68 8.81 16.23 10.75
N LEU A 69 10.07 16.47 10.35
CA LEU A 69 10.86 15.49 9.60
C LEU A 69 11.16 14.22 10.43
N LEU A 70 11.39 14.37 11.74
CA LEU A 70 11.59 13.23 12.63
C LEU A 70 10.33 12.38 12.74
N LEU A 71 9.15 12.99 12.85
CA LEU A 71 7.87 12.28 12.85
C LEU A 71 7.66 11.55 11.52
N THR A 72 7.93 12.22 10.40
CA THR A 72 7.83 11.60 9.07
C THR A 72 8.79 10.42 8.92
N ALA A 73 10.03 10.54 9.39
CA ALA A 73 11.01 9.46 9.37
C ALA A 73 10.57 8.27 10.24
N THR A 74 10.06 8.52 11.45
CA THR A 74 9.59 7.45 12.36
C THR A 74 8.36 6.73 11.80
N THR A 75 7.40 7.46 11.22
CA THR A 75 6.22 6.85 10.58
C THR A 75 6.58 6.10 9.30
N THR A 76 7.56 6.57 8.54
CA THR A 76 8.10 5.87 7.37
C THR A 76 8.76 4.54 7.77
N LEU A 77 9.60 4.53 8.79
CA LEU A 77 10.21 3.30 9.32
C LEU A 77 9.14 2.30 9.79
N LEU A 78 8.15 2.78 10.53
CA LEU A 78 7.04 1.94 10.99
C LEU A 78 6.25 1.35 9.81
N SER A 79 6.02 2.14 8.76
CA SER A 79 5.35 1.70 7.54
C SER A 79 6.15 0.61 6.80
N ILE A 80 7.48 0.71 6.78
CA ILE A 80 8.37 -0.31 6.19
C ILE A 80 8.19 -1.65 6.92
N PHE A 81 8.16 -1.64 8.26
CA PHE A 81 7.88 -2.85 9.05
C PHE A 81 6.47 -3.38 8.80
N ALA A 82 5.47 -2.51 8.76
CA ALA A 82 4.08 -2.87 8.47
C ALA A 82 3.92 -3.45 7.04
N GLY A 83 4.78 -3.05 6.10
CA GLY A 83 4.81 -3.59 4.74
C GLY A 83 5.16 -5.08 4.66
N VAL A 84 5.83 -5.64 5.69
CA VAL A 84 6.12 -7.08 5.75
C VAL A 84 4.83 -7.92 5.84
N PHE A 85 3.75 -7.39 6.45
CA PHE A 85 2.44 -8.06 6.46
C PHE A 85 1.87 -8.28 5.05
N GLN A 86 2.27 -7.46 4.06
CA GLN A 86 1.79 -7.61 2.69
C GLN A 86 2.15 -8.97 2.10
N THR A 87 3.33 -9.53 2.44
CA THR A 87 3.72 -10.89 2.01
C THR A 87 2.73 -11.94 2.53
N GLY A 88 2.31 -11.84 3.80
CA GLY A 88 1.32 -12.75 4.37
C GLY A 88 -0.06 -12.61 3.75
N ILE A 89 -0.48 -11.39 3.46
CA ILE A 89 -1.74 -11.11 2.78
C ILE A 89 -1.72 -11.69 1.36
N THR A 90 -0.65 -11.46 0.61
CA THR A 90 -0.48 -12.00 -0.74
C THR A 90 -0.52 -13.53 -0.73
N LEU A 91 0.15 -14.17 0.24
CA LEU A 91 0.11 -15.63 0.41
C LEU A 91 -1.31 -16.14 0.68
N PHE A 92 -2.08 -15.46 1.53
CA PHE A 92 -3.46 -15.84 1.81
C PHE A 92 -4.31 -15.86 0.52
N TYR A 93 -4.27 -14.78 -0.26
CA TYR A 93 -5.06 -14.70 -1.51
C TYR A 93 -4.53 -15.65 -2.58
N LEU A 94 -3.22 -15.87 -2.67
CA LEU A 94 -2.64 -16.83 -3.61
C LEU A 94 -3.07 -18.27 -3.27
N ASN A 95 -3.07 -18.63 -1.98
CA ASN A 95 -3.58 -19.92 -1.53
C ASN A 95 -5.07 -20.09 -1.84
N THR A 96 -5.88 -19.05 -1.58
CA THR A 96 -7.31 -19.06 -1.93
C THR A 96 -7.52 -19.24 -3.43
N ALA A 97 -6.77 -18.52 -4.27
CA ALA A 97 -6.84 -18.61 -5.72
C ALA A 97 -6.45 -19.98 -6.27
N CYS A 98 -5.53 -20.67 -5.59
CA CYS A 98 -5.07 -22.01 -5.95
C CYS A 98 -5.83 -23.14 -5.21
N ASN A 99 -6.94 -22.86 -4.54
CA ASN A 99 -7.71 -23.81 -3.73
C ASN A 99 -6.86 -24.54 -2.67
N ARG A 100 -5.86 -23.83 -2.10
CA ARG A 100 -5.03 -24.33 -1.00
C ARG A 100 -5.56 -23.82 0.35
N PRO A 101 -5.20 -24.45 1.47
CA PRO A 101 -5.62 -23.97 2.79
C PRO A 101 -5.13 -22.53 3.04
N ALA A 102 -6.06 -21.60 3.14
CA ALA A 102 -5.81 -20.19 3.41
C ALA A 102 -6.21 -19.88 4.85
N VAL A 103 -5.21 -19.71 5.72
CA VAL A 103 -5.40 -19.49 7.16
C VAL A 103 -4.99 -18.06 7.52
N THR A 104 -5.69 -17.44 8.48
CA THR A 104 -5.35 -16.08 8.96
C THR A 104 -3.94 -15.99 9.56
N ALA A 105 -3.40 -17.10 10.09
CA ALA A 105 -2.01 -17.19 10.55
C ALA A 105 -0.97 -16.88 9.46
N ASN A 106 -1.33 -16.98 8.18
CA ASN A 106 -0.48 -16.60 7.05
C ASN A 106 -0.05 -15.13 7.11
N LEU A 107 -0.77 -14.25 7.85
CA LEU A 107 -0.41 -12.85 8.06
C LEU A 107 1.05 -12.67 8.51
N PHE A 108 1.52 -13.56 9.37
CA PHE A 108 2.88 -13.50 9.94
C PHE A 108 3.93 -14.25 9.10
N TYR A 109 3.55 -14.83 7.96
CA TYR A 109 4.46 -15.62 7.12
C TYR A 109 5.70 -14.83 6.68
N GLY A 110 5.51 -13.56 6.29
CA GLY A 110 6.61 -12.66 5.90
C GLY A 110 7.63 -12.47 7.03
N PHE A 111 7.17 -12.33 8.27
CA PHE A 111 8.04 -12.19 9.45
C PHE A 111 8.81 -13.46 9.78
N LYS A 112 8.19 -14.62 9.62
CA LYS A 112 8.75 -15.91 10.02
C LYS A 112 9.77 -16.46 9.01
N TYR A 113 9.49 -16.35 7.70
CA TYR A 113 10.24 -17.06 6.67
C TYR A 113 10.98 -16.15 5.69
N LEU A 114 10.44 -14.97 5.36
CA LEU A 114 10.93 -14.12 4.28
C LEU A 114 11.23 -12.68 4.74
N PHE A 115 11.52 -12.48 6.03
CA PHE A 115 11.63 -11.16 6.64
C PHE A 115 12.53 -10.19 5.89
N LYS A 116 13.80 -10.58 5.64
CA LYS A 116 14.78 -9.69 4.99
C LYS A 116 14.35 -9.27 3.57
N LYS A 117 13.79 -10.19 2.79
CA LYS A 117 13.37 -9.93 1.41
C LYS A 117 12.08 -9.11 1.37
N SER A 118 11.11 -9.47 2.20
CA SER A 118 9.87 -8.72 2.35
C SER A 118 10.12 -7.30 2.85
N LEU A 119 11.01 -7.14 3.84
CA LEU A 119 11.44 -5.83 4.32
C LEU A 119 12.13 -5.00 3.23
N GLY A 120 12.96 -5.63 2.40
CA GLY A 120 13.62 -4.96 1.27
C GLY A 120 12.63 -4.45 0.22
N ILE A 121 11.63 -5.25 -0.15
CA ILE A 121 10.58 -4.83 -1.09
C ILE A 121 9.74 -3.69 -0.48
N SER A 122 9.29 -3.83 0.77
CA SER A 122 8.50 -2.79 1.45
C SER A 122 9.30 -1.50 1.62
N ALA A 123 10.60 -1.58 1.95
CA ALA A 123 11.45 -0.42 2.08
C ALA A 123 11.52 0.38 0.79
N VAL A 124 11.78 -0.28 -0.35
CA VAL A 124 11.84 0.42 -1.65
C VAL A 124 10.50 1.05 -2.01
N LEU A 125 9.38 0.32 -1.86
CA LEU A 125 8.05 0.86 -2.18
C LEU A 125 7.69 2.06 -1.32
N ILE A 126 7.97 2.00 -0.01
CA ILE A 126 7.61 3.07 0.93
C ILE A 126 8.56 4.26 0.80
N LEU A 127 9.86 4.02 0.62
CA LEU A 127 10.81 5.11 0.37
C LEU A 127 10.52 5.82 -0.95
N LEU A 128 10.13 5.08 -2.00
CA LEU A 128 9.67 5.66 -3.25
C LEU A 128 8.44 6.55 -3.03
N ASN A 129 7.44 6.06 -2.29
CA ASN A 129 6.26 6.85 -1.93
C ASN A 129 6.66 8.12 -1.17
N THR A 130 7.46 7.98 -0.11
CA THR A 130 7.92 9.12 0.70
C THR A 130 8.71 10.12 -0.14
N ALA A 131 9.59 9.67 -1.04
CA ALA A 131 10.33 10.56 -1.92
C ALA A 131 9.42 11.35 -2.88
N CYS A 132 8.35 10.73 -3.38
CA CYS A 132 7.36 11.41 -4.23
C CYS A 132 6.45 12.38 -3.46
N THR A 133 6.16 12.12 -2.19
CA THR A 133 5.30 12.98 -1.36
C THR A 133 6.08 14.07 -0.61
N LEU A 134 7.37 13.89 -0.38
CA LEU A 134 8.20 14.80 0.43
C LEU A 134 8.16 16.28 -0.02
N PRO A 135 8.17 16.62 -1.33
CA PRO A 135 8.04 18.02 -1.76
C PRO A 135 6.69 18.64 -1.34
N PHE A 136 5.60 17.86 -1.44
CA PHE A 136 4.29 18.28 -0.95
C PHE A 136 4.30 18.45 0.56
N ASP A 137 4.87 17.49 1.32
CA ASP A 137 4.91 17.51 2.78
C ASP A 137 5.67 18.74 3.31
N ILE A 138 6.79 19.11 2.68
CA ILE A 138 7.55 20.32 3.04
C ILE A 138 6.73 21.58 2.73
N CYS A 139 6.12 21.66 1.54
CA CYS A 139 5.30 22.78 1.14
C CYS A 139 4.10 22.96 2.09
N TYR A 140 3.43 21.86 2.44
CA TYR A 140 2.33 21.85 3.41
C TYR A 140 2.77 22.31 4.80
N PHE A 141 3.95 21.89 5.26
CA PHE A 141 4.53 22.36 6.52
C PHE A 141 4.76 23.87 6.50
N LEU A 142 5.32 24.43 5.42
CA LEU A 142 5.55 25.88 5.26
C LEU A 142 4.23 26.65 5.23
N LEU A 143 3.22 26.14 4.54
CA LEU A 143 1.88 26.72 4.53
C LEU A 143 1.29 26.79 5.95
N ARG A 144 1.38 25.71 6.70
CA ARG A 144 0.86 25.62 8.08
C ARG A 144 1.61 26.55 9.05
N SER A 145 2.92 26.74 8.87
CA SER A 145 3.74 27.59 9.73
C SER A 145 3.63 29.08 9.39
N GLY A 146 2.82 29.46 8.41
CA GLY A 146 2.70 30.85 7.96
C GLY A 146 3.98 31.43 7.35
N LYS A 147 4.94 30.57 6.99
CA LYS A 147 6.22 30.96 6.40
C LYS A 147 6.17 30.70 4.90
N GLY A 148 6.33 31.74 4.11
CA GLY A 148 6.35 31.63 2.64
C GLY A 148 5.55 32.72 1.95
N PHE A 149 5.07 32.40 0.74
CA PHE A 149 4.21 33.29 -0.03
C PHE A 149 2.80 33.38 0.60
N ASP A 150 1.93 34.17 -0.03
CA ASP A 150 0.53 34.24 0.39
C ASP A 150 -0.15 32.83 0.41
N THR A 151 -1.13 32.68 1.29
CA THR A 151 -1.77 31.38 1.56
C THR A 151 -2.33 30.71 0.31
N ILE A 152 -2.88 31.50 -0.62
CA ILE A 152 -3.49 30.99 -1.87
C ILE A 152 -2.41 30.41 -2.77
N THR A 153 -1.31 31.14 -2.99
CA THR A 153 -0.19 30.68 -3.83
C THR A 153 0.44 29.42 -3.25
N MET A 154 0.63 29.34 -1.93
CA MET A 154 1.14 28.14 -1.27
C MET A 154 0.19 26.96 -1.39
N ALA A 155 -1.12 27.17 -1.27
CA ALA A 155 -2.11 26.11 -1.45
C ALA A 155 -2.11 25.55 -2.90
N ILE A 156 -2.03 26.43 -3.89
CA ILE A 156 -1.91 26.02 -5.30
C ILE A 156 -0.63 25.21 -5.52
N LEU A 157 0.50 25.67 -4.97
CA LEU A 157 1.78 24.97 -5.07
C LEU A 157 1.71 23.58 -4.44
N CYS A 158 1.08 23.43 -3.27
CA CYS A 158 0.84 22.14 -2.64
C CYS A 158 0.05 21.18 -3.55
N ILE A 159 -1.03 21.66 -4.18
CA ILE A 159 -1.84 20.85 -5.10
C ILE A 159 -1.01 20.40 -6.31
N VAL A 160 -0.25 21.32 -6.91
CA VAL A 160 0.62 21.00 -8.05
C VAL A 160 1.67 19.95 -7.70
N LEU A 161 2.37 20.12 -6.56
CA LEU A 161 3.38 19.17 -6.10
C LEU A 161 2.76 17.79 -5.79
N MET A 162 1.57 17.75 -5.20
CA MET A 162 0.83 16.51 -4.97
C MET A 162 0.51 15.79 -6.29
N ILE A 163 0.02 16.51 -7.30
CA ILE A 163 -0.30 15.93 -8.60
C ILE A 163 0.96 15.39 -9.27
N ILE A 164 2.06 16.14 -9.26
CA ILE A 164 3.34 15.69 -9.82
C ILE A 164 3.83 14.43 -9.11
N GLY A 165 3.80 14.41 -7.78
CA GLY A 165 4.17 13.24 -6.98
C GLY A 165 3.33 12.00 -7.34
N MET A 166 2.01 12.16 -7.48
CA MET A 166 1.12 11.08 -7.90
C MET A 166 1.41 10.59 -9.32
N CYS A 167 1.65 11.50 -10.27
CA CYS A 167 1.97 11.15 -11.66
C CYS A 167 3.26 10.32 -11.77
N ILE A 168 4.24 10.55 -10.88
CA ILE A 168 5.48 9.78 -10.83
C ILE A 168 5.27 8.47 -10.09
N TYR A 169 4.60 8.52 -8.93
CA TYR A 169 4.43 7.37 -8.06
C TYR A 169 3.57 6.26 -8.67
N ILE A 170 2.44 6.60 -9.31
CA ILE A 170 1.48 5.61 -9.85
C ILE A 170 2.15 4.64 -10.85
N PRO A 171 2.83 5.08 -11.93
CA PRO A 171 3.44 4.15 -12.89
C PRO A 171 4.60 3.33 -12.30
N LEU A 172 5.28 3.85 -11.29
CA LEU A 172 6.34 3.13 -10.58
C LEU A 172 5.77 2.07 -9.66
N SER A 173 4.74 2.39 -8.87
CA SER A 173 4.07 1.45 -7.98
C SER A 173 3.36 0.32 -8.74
N LEU A 174 2.73 0.63 -9.89
CA LEU A 174 2.16 -0.38 -10.77
C LEU A 174 3.22 -1.34 -11.32
N GLY A 175 4.40 -0.82 -11.69
CA GLY A 175 5.52 -1.65 -12.14
C GLY A 175 6.06 -2.59 -11.06
N LEU A 176 5.97 -2.20 -9.78
CA LEU A 176 6.44 -2.98 -8.63
C LEU A 176 5.34 -3.80 -7.95
N SER A 177 4.09 -3.68 -8.43
CA SER A 177 2.92 -4.29 -7.79
C SER A 177 2.97 -5.82 -7.67
N GLN A 178 3.70 -6.49 -8.57
CA GLN A 178 3.82 -7.95 -8.59
C GLN A 178 4.98 -8.49 -7.74
N ALA A 179 5.80 -7.62 -7.15
CA ALA A 179 7.01 -8.01 -6.43
C ALA A 179 6.74 -8.96 -5.23
N TYR A 180 5.64 -8.78 -4.51
CA TYR A 180 5.27 -9.66 -3.40
C TYR A 180 4.78 -11.03 -3.87
N TYR A 181 4.11 -11.12 -5.01
CA TYR A 181 3.72 -12.39 -5.61
C TYR A 181 4.94 -13.17 -6.09
N LEU A 182 5.85 -12.49 -6.79
CA LEU A 182 7.11 -13.07 -7.25
C LEU A 182 8.02 -13.51 -6.08
N LEU A 183 7.97 -12.84 -4.94
CA LEU A 183 8.69 -13.26 -3.73
C LEU A 183 8.21 -14.62 -3.22
N LEU A 184 6.93 -14.93 -3.37
CA LEU A 184 6.35 -16.21 -2.94
C LEU A 184 6.63 -17.35 -3.93
N ASP A 185 6.64 -17.04 -5.24
CA ASP A 185 6.91 -18.03 -6.28
C ASP A 185 8.42 -18.31 -6.45
N PHE A 186 9.25 -17.29 -6.28
CA PHE A 186 10.70 -17.36 -6.49
C PHE A 186 11.49 -16.90 -5.25
N PRO A 187 11.38 -17.62 -4.13
CA PRO A 187 12.02 -17.21 -2.88
C PRO A 187 13.55 -17.27 -2.90
N GLN A 188 14.18 -17.85 -3.94
CA GLN A 188 15.64 -17.88 -4.11
C GLN A 188 16.22 -16.53 -4.54
N TYR A 189 15.46 -15.68 -5.26
CA TYR A 189 15.94 -14.40 -5.75
C TYR A 189 16.01 -13.33 -4.64
N ASN A 190 16.89 -12.35 -4.85
CA ASN A 190 16.99 -11.19 -3.97
C ASN A 190 15.86 -10.19 -4.20
N ALA A 191 15.53 -9.36 -3.19
CA ALA A 191 14.47 -8.36 -3.30
C ALA A 191 14.62 -7.44 -4.53
N MET A 192 15.86 -7.02 -4.86
CA MET A 192 16.13 -6.17 -6.01
C MET A 192 15.90 -6.89 -7.36
N GLU A 193 16.23 -8.16 -7.43
CA GLU A 193 15.99 -8.98 -8.63
C GLU A 193 14.49 -9.19 -8.86
N LEU A 194 13.74 -9.48 -7.78
CA LEU A 194 12.28 -9.60 -7.82
C LEU A 194 11.60 -8.31 -8.26
N MET A 195 12.07 -7.16 -7.81
CA MET A 195 11.55 -5.87 -8.24
C MET A 195 11.85 -5.59 -9.72
N LYS A 196 13.07 -5.91 -10.19
CA LYS A 196 13.41 -5.79 -11.62
C LYS A 196 12.56 -6.73 -12.47
N LEU A 197 12.32 -7.97 -11.99
CA LEU A 197 11.46 -8.93 -12.66
C LEU A 197 10.01 -8.43 -12.71
N SER A 198 9.47 -7.93 -11.59
CA SER A 198 8.15 -7.30 -11.53
C SER A 198 8.00 -6.17 -12.58
N PHE A 199 9.00 -5.30 -12.65
CA PHE A 199 8.99 -4.19 -13.62
C PHE A 199 9.02 -4.68 -15.08
N ARG A 200 9.74 -5.80 -15.34
CA ARG A 200 9.84 -6.42 -16.67
C ARG A 200 8.49 -7.03 -17.08
N ILE A 201 7.89 -7.85 -16.21
CA ILE A 201 6.60 -8.50 -16.47
C ILE A 201 5.49 -7.46 -16.65
N MET A 202 5.51 -6.37 -15.88
CA MET A 202 4.53 -5.29 -16.00
C MET A 202 4.76 -4.35 -17.19
N LYS A 203 5.79 -4.58 -18.01
CA LYS A 203 6.04 -3.77 -19.21
C LYS A 203 4.99 -4.07 -20.27
N GLY A 204 4.17 -3.06 -20.59
CA GLY A 204 3.01 -3.19 -21.49
C GLY A 204 1.68 -3.41 -20.78
N HIS A 205 1.67 -3.95 -19.55
CA HIS A 205 0.47 -4.33 -18.81
C HIS A 205 0.06 -3.34 -17.70
N LYS A 206 0.87 -2.28 -17.47
CA LYS A 206 0.60 -1.28 -16.41
C LYS A 206 -0.75 -0.58 -16.59
N TRP A 207 -1.12 -0.28 -17.84
CA TRP A 207 -2.37 0.39 -18.15
C TRP A 207 -3.58 -0.50 -17.89
N GLU A 208 -3.47 -1.79 -18.17
CA GLU A 208 -4.53 -2.76 -17.89
C GLU A 208 -4.80 -2.87 -16.39
N LEU A 209 -3.72 -2.99 -15.59
CA LEU A 209 -3.82 -3.03 -14.12
C LEU A 209 -4.37 -1.71 -13.57
N PHE A 210 -3.92 -0.57 -14.10
CA PHE A 210 -4.46 0.73 -13.73
C PHE A 210 -5.96 0.82 -13.99
N CYS A 211 -6.41 0.46 -15.20
CA CYS A 211 -7.83 0.43 -15.54
C CYS A 211 -8.63 -0.57 -14.69
N LEU A 212 -8.04 -1.71 -14.32
CA LEU A 212 -8.65 -2.67 -13.41
C LEU A 212 -8.88 -2.03 -12.03
N GLN A 213 -7.88 -1.35 -11.48
CA GLN A 213 -7.98 -0.65 -10.18
C GLN A 213 -9.00 0.51 -10.24
N MET A 214 -8.97 1.32 -11.31
CA MET A 214 -9.94 2.40 -11.51
C MET A 214 -11.39 1.91 -11.61
N SER A 215 -11.60 0.70 -12.12
CA SER A 215 -12.93 0.11 -12.22
C SER A 215 -13.58 -0.26 -10.87
N PHE A 216 -12.84 -0.15 -9.76
CA PHE A 216 -13.36 -0.28 -8.40
C PHE A 216 -13.75 1.07 -7.76
N LEU A 217 -13.43 2.21 -8.39
CA LEU A 217 -13.76 3.53 -7.86
C LEU A 217 -15.26 3.71 -7.53
N PRO A 218 -16.21 3.30 -8.39
CA PRO A 218 -17.63 3.45 -8.06
C PRO A 218 -18.02 2.71 -6.77
N LEU A 219 -17.45 1.51 -6.57
CA LEU A 219 -17.67 0.74 -5.32
C LEU A 219 -16.98 1.41 -4.13
N GLY A 220 -15.81 2.03 -4.36
CA GLY A 220 -15.12 2.83 -3.34
C GLY A 220 -15.95 4.02 -2.87
N PHE A 221 -16.64 4.72 -3.77
CA PHE A 221 -17.58 5.79 -3.41
C PHE A 221 -18.74 5.27 -2.57
N LEU A 222 -19.30 4.10 -2.90
CA LEU A 222 -20.34 3.47 -2.07
C LEU A 222 -19.81 3.10 -0.68
N CYS A 223 -18.55 2.69 -0.58
CA CYS A 223 -17.91 2.42 0.72
C CYS A 223 -17.78 3.70 1.57
N LEU A 224 -17.52 4.86 0.97
CA LEU A 224 -17.49 6.14 1.68
C LEU A 224 -18.88 6.48 2.23
N LEU A 225 -19.96 6.27 1.45
CA LEU A 225 -21.33 6.48 1.89
C LEU A 225 -21.74 5.57 3.05
N SER A 226 -21.13 4.39 3.16
CA SER A 226 -21.35 3.44 4.27
C SER A 226 -20.41 3.68 5.47
N PHE A 227 -19.83 4.87 5.62
CA PHE A 227 -18.82 5.18 6.67
C PHE A 227 -17.64 4.20 6.69
N GLY A 228 -17.27 3.67 5.51
CA GLY A 228 -16.15 2.75 5.38
C GLY A 228 -16.47 1.27 5.64
N ILE A 229 -17.66 0.92 6.14
CA ILE A 229 -18.05 -0.47 6.43
C ILE A 229 -17.96 -1.33 5.15
N GLY A 230 -18.37 -0.80 4.00
CA GLY A 230 -18.27 -1.47 2.71
C GLY A 230 -16.84 -1.88 2.32
N SER A 231 -15.82 -1.21 2.84
CA SER A 231 -14.42 -1.52 2.57
C SER A 231 -14.01 -2.92 3.07
N LEU A 232 -14.68 -3.46 4.10
CA LEU A 232 -14.44 -4.81 4.62
C LEU A 232 -14.68 -5.89 3.56
N TRP A 233 -15.59 -5.66 2.63
CA TRP A 233 -15.84 -6.55 1.49
C TRP A 233 -15.08 -6.13 0.24
N LEU A 234 -14.95 -4.83 0.01
CA LEU A 234 -14.28 -4.31 -1.18
C LEU A 234 -12.79 -4.64 -1.19
N VAL A 235 -12.09 -4.47 -0.06
CA VAL A 235 -10.64 -4.71 0.03
C VAL A 235 -10.29 -6.18 -0.26
N PRO A 236 -10.92 -7.19 0.34
CA PRO A 236 -10.73 -8.59 -0.04
C PRO A 236 -11.01 -8.86 -1.51
N TYR A 237 -12.07 -8.32 -2.06
CA TYR A 237 -12.44 -8.47 -3.46
C TYR A 237 -11.38 -7.89 -4.41
N MET A 238 -10.86 -6.69 -4.12
CA MET A 238 -9.78 -6.08 -4.88
C MET A 238 -8.49 -6.90 -4.84
N ASN A 239 -8.08 -7.35 -3.64
CA ASN A 239 -6.88 -8.17 -3.48
C ASN A 239 -7.00 -9.50 -4.24
N MET A 240 -8.15 -10.16 -4.18
CA MET A 240 -8.38 -11.38 -4.94
C MET A 240 -8.34 -11.15 -6.45
N THR A 241 -8.96 -10.09 -6.93
CA THR A 241 -8.91 -9.71 -8.35
C THR A 241 -7.48 -9.44 -8.80
N GLN A 242 -6.68 -8.78 -7.99
CA GLN A 242 -5.26 -8.51 -8.28
C GLN A 242 -4.42 -9.80 -8.28
N THR A 243 -4.73 -10.74 -7.38
CA THR A 243 -4.10 -12.08 -7.35
C THR A 243 -4.40 -12.87 -8.62
N LEU A 244 -5.64 -12.87 -9.08
CA LEU A 244 -6.04 -13.52 -10.32
C LEU A 244 -5.41 -12.86 -11.55
N TYR A 245 -5.28 -11.54 -11.55
CA TYR A 245 -4.56 -10.82 -12.58
C TYR A 245 -3.08 -11.25 -12.65
N PHE A 246 -2.41 -11.41 -11.52
CA PHE A 246 -1.05 -11.93 -11.46
C PHE A 246 -0.96 -13.34 -12.05
N LEU A 247 -1.85 -14.25 -11.66
CA LEU A 247 -1.86 -15.61 -12.16
C LEU A 247 -2.11 -15.67 -13.68
N ASP A 248 -3.02 -14.85 -14.19
CA ASP A 248 -3.31 -14.75 -15.64
C ASP A 248 -2.07 -14.24 -16.39
N LEU A 249 -1.39 -13.23 -15.85
CA LEU A 249 -0.16 -12.68 -16.42
C LEU A 249 0.95 -13.73 -16.50
N MET A 250 1.17 -14.51 -15.42
CA MET A 250 2.19 -15.55 -15.37
C MET A 250 1.88 -16.74 -16.29
N GLN A 251 0.63 -17.12 -16.43
CA GLN A 251 0.22 -18.20 -17.35
C GLN A 251 0.51 -17.85 -18.81
N ASN A 252 0.34 -16.60 -19.18
CA ASN A 252 0.54 -16.14 -20.55
C ASN A 252 2.02 -15.83 -20.88
N GLU A 253 2.89 -15.56 -19.90
CA GLU A 253 4.33 -15.43 -20.14
C GLU A 253 5.05 -16.77 -20.38
N HIS A 254 4.45 -17.90 -19.97
CA HIS A 254 5.02 -19.24 -20.16
C HIS A 254 4.55 -19.94 -21.45
N GLN A 255 3.71 -19.30 -22.26
CA GLN A 255 3.28 -19.77 -23.59
C GLN A 255 4.02 -19.01 -24.71
#